data_ce4d0948eb000c891212e240608be2d2
#
_entry.id   ce4d0948eb000c891212e240608be2d2
#
_cell.length_a   1.000
_cell.length_b   1.000
_cell.length_c   1.000
_cell.angle_alpha   90.00
_cell.angle_beta   90.00
_cell.angle_gamma   90.00
#
_symmetry.space_group_name_H-M   'P 1'
#
loop_
_entity.id
_entity.type
_entity.pdbx_description
1 polymer ?
#
loop_
_entity_poly.entity_id
_entity_poly.type
_entity_poly.pdbx_seq_one_letter_code
_entity_poly.pdbx_strand_id
1 'polypeptide(L)'
;MKVCTNAYTVAKKDSYFSVMTNSVEIRILFLTDSILRIRAGFDGDFAEESYSLVMTAWEDRMDDFLKGRRTRVEAADAVLSDGDREAVIEGRILKVVVEKDPFRICVYDKEGTLLHADIVDLAYMEDSNHRRIHTSEISPEDCFYGFGEKSGSFNKAQKFMSMSPKDAMGYNPRETDSLYKHIPFYIKLNRGTRKAVGYFYHNTCECDFDMGREKSNYWKPHSRYRTDGGDIDLFLIAGPSVRQVVERYTDLTGKSAML
;
A
#
# COMPACT_ATOMS: atom_id res chain seq x y z
N MET A 1 4.07 -21.04 -6.70
CA MET A 1 3.84 -20.17 -5.54
C MET A 1 5.16 -19.58 -5.11
N LYS A 2 5.25 -18.25 -4.98
CA LYS A 2 6.40 -17.55 -4.42
C LYS A 2 5.97 -16.93 -3.10
N VAL A 3 6.84 -16.95 -2.07
CA VAL A 3 6.57 -16.36 -0.76
C VAL A 3 7.86 -15.72 -0.26
N CYS A 4 7.77 -14.46 0.18
CA CYS A 4 8.90 -13.76 0.77
C CYS A 4 8.97 -14.08 2.27
N THR A 5 9.94 -14.92 2.65
CA THR A 5 10.15 -15.36 4.04
C THR A 5 11.44 -14.81 4.66
N ASN A 6 12.41 -14.47 3.81
CA ASN A 6 13.71 -13.96 4.24
C ASN A 6 14.15 -12.81 3.34
N ALA A 7 14.82 -11.80 3.92
CA ALA A 7 15.55 -10.77 3.21
C ALA A 7 17.06 -10.95 3.42
N TYR A 8 17.82 -10.99 2.32
CA TYR A 8 19.26 -11.24 2.37
C TYR A 8 20.07 -9.95 2.45
N THR A 9 19.64 -8.93 1.70
CA THR A 9 20.33 -7.65 1.62
C THR A 9 19.36 -6.50 1.55
N VAL A 10 19.71 -5.40 2.23
CA VAL A 10 19.07 -4.11 2.08
C VAL A 10 20.12 -3.11 1.64
N ALA A 11 19.92 -2.43 0.52
CA ALA A 11 20.91 -1.51 -0.03
C ALA A 11 20.25 -0.22 -0.54
N LYS A 12 20.88 0.93 -0.26
CA LYS A 12 20.47 2.21 -0.85
C LYS A 12 20.89 2.24 -2.32
N LYS A 13 19.97 2.60 -3.18
CA LYS A 13 20.15 2.93 -4.59
C LYS A 13 19.94 4.44 -4.78
N ASP A 14 20.07 4.94 -5.99
CA ASP A 14 19.99 6.38 -6.24
C ASP A 14 18.74 7.05 -5.65
N SER A 15 17.57 6.48 -5.90
CA SER A 15 16.28 7.06 -5.45
C SER A 15 15.45 6.15 -4.54
N TYR A 16 15.87 4.92 -4.28
CA TYR A 16 15.13 3.95 -3.49
C TYR A 16 16.04 3.02 -2.68
N PHE A 17 15.45 2.24 -1.80
CA PHE A 17 16.11 1.15 -1.07
C PHE A 17 15.66 -0.18 -1.65
N SER A 18 16.61 -1.00 -2.06
CA SER A 18 16.39 -2.34 -2.59
C SER A 18 16.48 -3.36 -1.47
N VAL A 19 15.45 -4.16 -1.30
CA VAL A 19 15.38 -5.29 -0.36
C VAL A 19 15.33 -6.56 -1.20
N MET A 20 16.40 -7.35 -1.18
CA MET A 20 16.44 -8.63 -1.89
C MET A 20 15.93 -9.74 -0.99
N THR A 21 14.77 -10.30 -1.32
CA THR A 21 14.20 -11.42 -0.60
C THR A 21 14.56 -12.76 -1.26
N ASN A 22 14.16 -13.86 -0.64
CA ASN A 22 14.29 -15.21 -1.23
C ASN A 22 13.42 -15.42 -2.50
N SER A 23 12.50 -14.51 -2.81
CA SER A 23 11.55 -14.66 -3.92
C SER A 23 11.59 -13.52 -4.92
N VAL A 24 11.53 -12.27 -4.47
CA VAL A 24 11.49 -11.08 -5.34
C VAL A 24 12.29 -9.93 -4.74
N GLU A 25 12.63 -8.95 -5.56
CA GLU A 25 13.09 -7.64 -5.10
C GLU A 25 11.89 -6.83 -4.58
N ILE A 26 12.07 -6.18 -3.41
CA ILE A 26 11.14 -5.17 -2.92
C ILE A 26 11.86 -3.83 -2.90
N ARG A 27 11.24 -2.80 -3.47
CA ARG A 27 11.77 -1.44 -3.52
C ARG A 27 10.98 -0.52 -2.59
N ILE A 28 11.69 0.25 -1.78
CA ILE A 28 11.12 1.21 -0.84
C ILE A 28 11.61 2.60 -1.23
N LEU A 29 10.67 3.48 -1.58
CA LEU A 29 10.95 4.86 -1.96
C LEU A 29 10.23 5.80 -0.99
N PHE A 30 10.96 6.75 -0.42
CA PHE A 30 10.37 7.89 0.29
C PHE A 30 10.04 8.97 -0.76
N LEU A 31 8.83 8.90 -1.34
CA LEU A 31 8.41 9.88 -2.34
C LEU A 31 8.35 11.29 -1.76
N THR A 32 7.86 11.40 -0.53
CA THR A 32 7.95 12.60 0.32
C THR A 32 8.23 12.16 1.75
N ASP A 33 8.43 13.08 2.68
CA ASP A 33 8.59 12.76 4.11
C ASP A 33 7.44 11.90 4.68
N SER A 34 6.26 11.96 4.08
CA SER A 34 5.03 11.34 4.58
C SER A 34 4.39 10.33 3.63
N ILE A 35 4.97 10.11 2.45
CA ILE A 35 4.48 9.15 1.47
C ILE A 35 5.60 8.17 1.13
N LEU A 36 5.38 6.91 1.48
CA LEU A 36 6.25 5.79 1.08
C LEU A 36 5.63 5.07 -0.10
N ARG A 37 6.45 4.60 -1.04
CA ARG A 37 6.07 3.65 -2.07
C ARG A 37 6.82 2.35 -1.83
N ILE A 38 6.10 1.25 -1.66
CA ILE A 38 6.64 -0.10 -1.47
C ILE A 38 6.19 -0.94 -2.66
N ARG A 39 7.15 -1.48 -3.41
CA ARG A 39 6.89 -2.28 -4.61
C ARG A 39 7.52 -3.65 -4.50
N ALA A 40 6.75 -4.71 -4.66
CA ALA A 40 7.27 -6.07 -4.77
C ALA A 40 7.18 -6.54 -6.21
N GLY A 41 8.33 -6.74 -6.85
CA GLY A 41 8.47 -7.01 -8.28
C GLY A 41 8.28 -8.47 -8.64
N PHE A 42 7.05 -8.96 -8.67
CA PHE A 42 6.76 -10.34 -9.06
C PHE A 42 6.95 -10.57 -10.56
N ASP A 43 6.63 -9.57 -11.38
CA ASP A 43 6.89 -9.57 -12.82
C ASP A 43 8.29 -9.02 -13.14
N GLY A 44 8.87 -8.24 -12.22
CA GLY A 44 10.27 -7.82 -12.24
C GLY A 44 10.59 -6.64 -13.14
N ASP A 45 9.60 -6.04 -13.80
CA ASP A 45 9.79 -4.91 -14.71
C ASP A 45 9.68 -3.55 -14.00
N PHE A 46 9.02 -3.48 -12.86
CA PHE A 46 8.78 -2.26 -12.09
C PHE A 46 8.29 -1.09 -12.97
N ALA A 47 7.30 -1.35 -13.83
CA ALA A 47 6.74 -0.34 -14.73
C ALA A 47 6.35 0.95 -13.99
N GLU A 48 6.71 2.09 -14.56
CA GLU A 48 6.54 3.41 -13.92
C GLU A 48 5.38 4.21 -14.51
N GLU A 49 4.87 3.82 -15.66
CA GLU A 49 3.83 4.54 -16.38
C GLU A 49 2.52 4.56 -15.60
N SER A 50 1.97 5.76 -15.40
CA SER A 50 0.71 5.93 -14.69
C SER A 50 -0.08 7.14 -15.18
N TYR A 51 -1.37 6.91 -15.47
CA TYR A 51 -2.32 7.98 -15.72
C TYR A 51 -2.91 8.59 -14.43
N SER A 52 -2.78 7.88 -13.30
CA SER A 52 -3.40 8.29 -12.04
C SER A 52 -2.48 9.05 -11.09
N LEU A 53 -1.17 9.11 -11.39
CA LEU A 53 -0.21 9.83 -10.58
C LEU A 53 0.14 11.18 -11.22
N VAL A 54 -0.07 12.27 -10.49
CA VAL A 54 0.36 13.62 -10.89
C VAL A 54 1.60 14.08 -10.13
N MET A 55 2.00 13.37 -9.07
CA MET A 55 3.25 13.60 -8.34
C MET A 55 4.16 12.39 -8.50
N THR A 56 5.37 12.58 -9.03
CA THR A 56 6.35 11.51 -9.22
C THR A 56 7.76 12.01 -8.91
N ALA A 57 8.65 11.08 -8.52
CA ALA A 57 10.08 11.34 -8.39
C ALA A 57 10.90 10.72 -9.56
N TRP A 58 10.24 10.13 -10.53
CA TRP A 58 10.82 9.47 -11.70
C TRP A 58 10.24 10.02 -12.99
N GLU A 59 10.90 9.75 -14.11
CA GLU A 59 10.41 10.03 -15.45
C GLU A 59 9.80 8.78 -16.07
N ASP A 60 8.71 8.97 -16.81
CA ASP A 60 8.09 7.89 -17.59
C ASP A 60 7.43 8.46 -18.87
N ARG A 61 6.94 7.55 -19.73
CA ARG A 61 6.32 7.92 -21.02
C ARG A 61 5.04 8.75 -20.88
N MET A 62 4.47 8.87 -19.70
CA MET A 62 3.28 9.69 -19.45
C MET A 62 3.61 11.16 -19.24
N ASP A 63 4.87 11.53 -19.05
CA ASP A 63 5.27 12.92 -18.82
C ASP A 63 4.85 13.86 -19.96
N ASP A 64 4.97 13.41 -21.22
CA ASP A 64 4.54 14.17 -22.37
C ASP A 64 3.01 14.29 -22.44
N PHE A 65 2.30 13.25 -22.06
CA PHE A 65 0.83 13.21 -22.05
C PHE A 65 0.23 14.07 -20.93
N LEU A 66 0.88 14.07 -19.77
CA LEU A 66 0.44 14.79 -18.56
C LEU A 66 1.16 16.14 -18.41
N LYS A 67 1.75 16.65 -19.49
CA LYS A 67 2.47 17.92 -19.50
C LYS A 67 1.65 19.06 -18.90
N GLY A 68 2.24 19.73 -17.89
CA GLY A 68 1.57 20.78 -17.13
C GLY A 68 0.58 20.31 -16.06
N ARG A 69 0.34 18.98 -15.93
CA ARG A 69 -0.47 18.38 -14.86
C ARG A 69 0.36 17.59 -13.86
N ARG A 70 1.57 17.20 -14.23
CA ARG A 70 2.46 16.41 -13.40
C ARG A 70 3.47 17.30 -12.68
N THR A 71 3.64 17.06 -11.38
CA THR A 71 4.64 17.70 -10.53
C THR A 71 5.77 16.73 -10.26
N ARG A 72 6.99 17.12 -10.65
CA ARG A 72 8.20 16.38 -10.28
C ARG A 72 8.66 16.81 -8.90
N VAL A 73 8.87 15.85 -8.02
CA VAL A 73 9.44 16.07 -6.69
C VAL A 73 10.78 15.33 -6.57
N GLU A 74 11.67 15.85 -5.75
CA GLU A 74 12.82 15.08 -5.32
C GLU A 74 12.37 14.07 -4.24
N ALA A 75 12.84 12.82 -4.37
CA ALA A 75 12.62 11.81 -3.36
C ALA A 75 13.19 12.29 -2.02
N ALA A 76 12.43 12.10 -0.94
CA ALA A 76 12.89 12.53 0.37
C ALA A 76 14.09 11.71 0.84
N ASP A 77 15.03 12.36 1.47
CA ASP A 77 16.22 11.72 2.01
C ASP A 77 15.86 10.77 3.16
N ALA A 78 16.55 9.64 3.17
CA ALA A 78 16.52 8.71 4.27
C ALA A 78 17.88 8.01 4.43
N VAL A 79 18.16 7.58 5.66
CA VAL A 79 19.43 6.95 6.04
C VAL A 79 19.19 5.48 6.33
N LEU A 80 20.00 4.61 5.73
CA LEU A 80 20.00 3.18 5.98
C LEU A 80 21.02 2.81 7.06
N SER A 81 20.55 2.08 8.07
CA SER A 81 21.37 1.35 9.02
C SER A 81 21.07 -0.14 8.86
N ASP A 82 22.01 -0.88 8.31
CA ASP A 82 21.84 -2.31 8.01
C ASP A 82 22.50 -3.16 9.08
N GLY A 83 21.71 -3.92 9.84
CA GLY A 83 22.17 -4.87 10.86
C GLY A 83 21.91 -6.33 10.44
N ASP A 84 22.36 -7.27 11.25
CA ASP A 84 22.26 -8.71 10.94
C ASP A 84 20.80 -9.21 10.89
N ARG A 85 19.97 -8.75 11.82
CA ARG A 85 18.58 -9.20 11.96
C ARG A 85 17.56 -8.27 11.32
N GLU A 86 17.88 -7.01 11.27
CA GLU A 86 17.00 -5.96 10.75
C GLU A 86 17.80 -4.87 10.06
N ALA A 87 17.16 -4.23 9.10
CA ALA A 87 17.63 -2.98 8.53
C ALA A 87 16.62 -1.86 8.84
N VAL A 88 17.13 -0.70 9.23
CA VAL A 88 16.35 0.48 9.58
C VAL A 88 16.60 1.56 8.52
N ILE A 89 15.53 2.05 7.91
CA ILE A 89 15.56 3.16 6.97
C ILE A 89 14.84 4.33 7.63
N GLU A 90 15.59 5.36 8.01
CA GLU A 90 15.07 6.48 8.78
C GLU A 90 14.98 7.74 7.92
N GLY A 91 13.76 8.16 7.63
CA GLY A 91 13.44 9.45 7.05
C GLY A 91 13.09 10.50 8.11
N ARG A 92 12.68 11.68 7.68
CA ARG A 92 12.39 12.80 8.59
C ARG A 92 11.14 12.59 9.46
N ILE A 93 10.11 11.93 8.94
CA ILE A 93 8.82 11.69 9.61
C ILE A 93 8.55 10.21 9.80
N LEU A 94 8.98 9.38 8.88
CA LEU A 94 8.72 7.95 8.86
C LEU A 94 10.01 7.16 9.04
N LYS A 95 9.89 6.06 9.76
CA LYS A 95 10.93 5.05 9.93
C LYS A 95 10.39 3.72 9.41
N VAL A 96 11.14 3.08 8.52
CA VAL A 96 10.87 1.72 8.04
C VAL A 96 11.84 0.75 8.68
N VAL A 97 11.33 -0.32 9.24
CA VAL A 97 12.11 -1.44 9.76
C VAL A 97 11.85 -2.65 8.88
N VAL A 98 12.89 -3.19 8.30
CA VAL A 98 12.87 -4.44 7.52
C VAL A 98 13.44 -5.53 8.42
N GLU A 99 12.59 -6.34 9.01
CA GLU A 99 13.02 -7.57 9.70
C GLU A 99 13.40 -8.60 8.64
N LYS A 100 14.58 -9.23 8.79
CA LYS A 100 15.17 -10.04 7.72
C LYS A 100 14.76 -11.52 7.77
N ASP A 101 14.68 -12.08 8.96
CA ASP A 101 14.34 -13.49 9.19
C ASP A 101 13.70 -13.63 10.58
N PRO A 102 12.39 -13.91 10.67
CA PRO A 102 11.42 -13.99 9.57
C PRO A 102 11.14 -12.61 8.94
N PHE A 103 10.86 -12.61 7.63
CA PHE A 103 10.73 -11.36 6.86
C PHE A 103 9.41 -10.65 7.12
N ARG A 104 9.51 -9.34 7.36
CA ARG A 104 8.39 -8.39 7.29
C ARG A 104 8.88 -6.95 7.23
N ILE A 105 8.02 -6.04 6.79
CA ILE A 105 8.23 -4.60 6.81
C ILE A 105 7.29 -3.97 7.84
N CYS A 106 7.85 -3.11 8.71
CA CYS A 106 7.10 -2.30 9.66
C CYS A 106 7.37 -0.83 9.41
N VAL A 107 6.35 0.02 9.54
CA VAL A 107 6.48 1.47 9.38
C VAL A 107 6.01 2.16 10.64
N TYR A 108 6.84 3.06 11.14
CA TYR A 108 6.60 3.84 12.35
C TYR A 108 6.62 5.34 12.02
N ASP A 109 5.91 6.13 12.79
CA ASP A 109 6.13 7.58 12.82
C ASP A 109 7.36 7.95 13.71
N LYS A 110 7.72 9.24 13.69
CA LYS A 110 8.85 9.74 14.50
C LYS A 110 8.64 9.64 16.00
N GLU A 111 7.40 9.46 16.46
CA GLU A 111 7.05 9.25 17.87
C GLU A 111 7.16 7.76 18.27
N GLY A 112 7.49 6.87 17.32
CA GLY A 112 7.58 5.44 17.52
C GLY A 112 6.23 4.72 17.45
N THR A 113 5.16 5.39 17.01
CA THR A 113 3.86 4.75 16.81
C THR A 113 3.89 3.85 15.59
N LEU A 114 3.50 2.59 15.75
CA LEU A 114 3.37 1.66 14.63
C LEU A 114 2.20 2.07 13.74
N LEU A 115 2.50 2.42 12.50
CA LEU A 115 1.52 2.82 11.49
C LEU A 115 1.10 1.65 10.59
N HIS A 116 2.07 0.78 10.25
CA HIS A 116 1.87 -0.39 9.41
C HIS A 116 2.79 -1.51 9.85
N ALA A 117 2.31 -2.73 9.80
CA ALA A 117 3.12 -3.92 9.92
C ALA A 117 2.62 -4.98 8.93
N ASP A 118 3.54 -5.57 8.22
CA ASP A 118 3.28 -6.77 7.45
C ASP A 118 3.02 -7.97 8.38
N ILE A 119 2.27 -8.94 7.91
CA ILE A 119 2.23 -10.26 8.54
C ILE A 119 3.57 -10.95 8.32
N VAL A 120 4.07 -11.59 9.34
CA VAL A 120 5.31 -12.37 9.28
C VAL A 120 5.17 -13.51 8.25
N ASP A 121 6.16 -13.65 7.36
CA ASP A 121 6.31 -14.73 6.37
C ASP A 121 5.20 -14.85 5.31
N LEU A 122 4.18 -14.03 5.36
CA LEU A 122 3.03 -14.12 4.43
C LEU A 122 2.64 -12.77 3.83
N ALA A 123 3.49 -11.75 4.01
CA ALA A 123 3.16 -10.42 3.57
C ALA A 123 3.12 -10.30 2.04
N TYR A 124 4.10 -10.87 1.35
CA TYR A 124 4.22 -10.76 -0.11
C TYR A 124 4.26 -12.16 -0.72
N MET A 125 3.23 -12.48 -1.50
CA MET A 125 3.08 -13.83 -2.07
C MET A 125 2.57 -13.78 -3.52
N GLU A 126 2.91 -14.82 -4.29
CA GLU A 126 2.24 -15.20 -5.53
C GLU A 126 1.65 -16.60 -5.33
N ASP A 127 0.34 -16.74 -5.52
CA ASP A 127 -0.34 -18.03 -5.40
C ASP A 127 -0.16 -18.92 -6.66
N SER A 128 -0.75 -20.11 -6.64
CA SER A 128 -0.69 -21.06 -7.77
C SER A 128 -1.40 -20.56 -9.03
N ASN A 129 -2.25 -19.56 -8.93
CA ASN A 129 -2.97 -18.92 -10.03
C ASN A 129 -2.29 -17.64 -10.50
N HIS A 130 -1.04 -17.41 -10.07
CA HIS A 130 -0.27 -16.20 -10.35
C HIS A 130 -0.90 -14.89 -9.84
N ARG A 131 -1.78 -14.95 -8.84
CA ARG A 131 -2.31 -13.76 -8.19
C ARG A 131 -1.30 -13.25 -7.14
N ARG A 132 -1.16 -11.93 -7.08
CA ARG A 132 -0.26 -11.28 -6.12
C ARG A 132 -1.05 -10.93 -4.87
N ILE A 133 -0.46 -11.22 -3.71
CA ILE A 133 -1.11 -11.07 -2.41
C ILE A 133 -0.21 -10.26 -1.50
N HIS A 134 -0.79 -9.25 -0.87
CA HIS A 134 -0.18 -8.50 0.22
C HIS A 134 -1.04 -8.59 1.48
N THR A 135 -0.43 -8.97 2.59
CA THR A 135 -1.13 -9.20 3.86
C THR A 135 -0.51 -8.37 4.98
N SER A 136 -1.34 -7.61 5.69
CA SER A 136 -0.91 -6.71 6.76
C SER A 136 -1.63 -7.01 8.08
N GLU A 137 -0.94 -6.86 9.20
CA GLU A 137 -1.57 -6.94 10.54
C GLU A 137 -2.61 -5.83 10.72
N ILE A 138 -3.71 -6.17 11.36
CA ILE A 138 -4.74 -5.22 11.80
C ILE A 138 -5.05 -5.39 13.29
N SER A 139 -5.53 -4.31 13.88
CA SER A 139 -5.95 -4.24 15.29
C SER A 139 -7.47 -4.17 15.38
N PRO A 140 -8.09 -4.65 16.48
CA PRO A 140 -9.51 -4.41 16.77
C PRO A 140 -9.89 -2.92 16.84
N GLU A 141 -8.90 -2.04 17.07
CA GLU A 141 -9.08 -0.60 17.08
C GLU A 141 -9.06 0.05 15.69
N ASP A 142 -8.73 -0.72 14.63
CA ASP A 142 -8.65 -0.20 13.27
C ASP A 142 -10.03 -0.10 12.62
N CYS A 143 -10.28 1.05 12.00
CA CYS A 143 -11.43 1.31 11.15
C CYS A 143 -10.93 1.58 9.73
N PHE A 144 -11.71 1.17 8.73
CA PHE A 144 -11.32 1.26 7.31
C PHE A 144 -12.39 2.00 6.51
N TYR A 145 -11.97 3.03 5.77
CA TYR A 145 -12.84 3.92 5.00
C TYR A 145 -12.29 4.14 3.60
N GLY A 146 -13.14 4.11 2.58
CA GLY A 146 -12.74 4.34 1.19
C GLY A 146 -13.25 3.25 0.25
N PHE A 147 -12.38 2.76 -0.65
CA PHE A 147 -12.61 1.71 -1.64
C PHE A 147 -13.51 2.10 -2.82
N GLY A 148 -13.81 3.39 -3.01
CA GLY A 148 -14.76 3.86 -4.04
C GLY A 148 -16.21 3.60 -3.64
N GLU A 149 -17.05 3.22 -4.59
CA GLU A 149 -18.44 2.86 -4.33
C GLU A 149 -18.54 1.47 -3.74
N LYS A 150 -18.94 1.38 -2.48
CA LYS A 150 -19.13 0.12 -1.76
C LYS A 150 -20.37 0.15 -0.91
N SER A 151 -21.22 -0.83 -1.07
CA SER A 151 -22.46 -1.00 -0.26
C SER A 151 -22.14 -1.31 1.20
N GLY A 152 -23.16 -1.29 2.04
CA GLY A 152 -23.10 -1.68 3.45
C GLY A 152 -22.57 -0.57 4.37
N SER A 153 -22.02 -0.97 5.51
CA SER A 153 -21.54 -0.06 6.54
C SER A 153 -20.43 0.87 6.06
N PHE A 154 -20.36 2.08 6.61
CA PHE A 154 -19.32 3.05 6.30
C PHE A 154 -17.93 2.54 6.70
N ASN A 155 -17.77 2.01 7.90
CA ASN A 155 -16.58 1.28 8.30
C ASN A 155 -16.59 -0.11 7.64
N LYS A 156 -15.53 -0.41 6.90
CA LYS A 156 -15.37 -1.67 6.15
C LYS A 156 -14.63 -2.76 6.91
N ALA A 157 -14.40 -2.59 8.21
CA ALA A 157 -13.84 -3.67 9.03
C ALA A 157 -14.70 -4.95 8.93
N GLN A 158 -14.04 -6.11 8.84
CA GLN A 158 -14.65 -7.43 8.67
C GLN A 158 -15.45 -7.61 7.37
N LYS A 159 -15.15 -6.81 6.33
CA LYS A 159 -15.76 -6.93 5.00
C LYS A 159 -14.77 -7.52 3.99
N PHE A 160 -15.34 -8.26 3.06
CA PHE A 160 -14.67 -8.63 1.83
C PHE A 160 -15.25 -7.77 0.71
N MET A 161 -14.40 -7.24 -0.17
CA MET A 161 -14.80 -6.34 -1.25
C MET A 161 -14.06 -6.69 -2.52
N SER A 162 -14.81 -6.74 -3.64
CA SER A 162 -14.26 -6.98 -4.97
C SER A 162 -14.11 -5.66 -5.73
N MET A 163 -12.99 -5.49 -6.43
CA MET A 163 -12.70 -4.39 -7.34
C MET A 163 -12.77 -4.92 -8.79
N SER A 164 -13.94 -5.33 -9.20
CA SER A 164 -14.21 -5.85 -10.54
C SER A 164 -15.36 -5.07 -11.15
N PRO A 165 -15.15 -4.30 -12.24
CA PRO A 165 -16.21 -3.49 -12.84
C PRO A 165 -17.38 -4.37 -13.29
N LYS A 166 -18.55 -4.11 -12.75
CA LYS A 166 -19.80 -4.82 -13.09
C LYS A 166 -20.95 -3.85 -13.21
N ASP A 167 -21.86 -4.14 -14.13
CA ASP A 167 -23.14 -3.46 -14.19
C ASP A 167 -24.05 -4.00 -13.08
N ALA A 168 -24.16 -3.25 -12.00
CA ALA A 168 -24.89 -3.64 -10.80
C ALA A 168 -26.38 -3.28 -10.93
N MET A 169 -27.06 -3.90 -11.87
CA MET A 169 -28.51 -3.70 -12.04
C MET A 169 -29.28 -4.29 -10.85
N GLY A 170 -30.16 -3.48 -10.23
CA GLY A 170 -31.01 -3.93 -9.13
C GLY A 170 -30.24 -4.26 -7.84
N TYR A 171 -29.32 -3.42 -7.43
CA TYR A 171 -28.47 -3.66 -6.25
C TYR A 171 -29.19 -3.50 -4.90
N ASN A 172 -28.75 -4.28 -3.94
CA ASN A 172 -29.09 -4.12 -2.53
C ASN A 172 -28.03 -3.21 -1.85
N PRO A 173 -28.40 -2.03 -1.31
CA PRO A 173 -27.46 -1.08 -0.75
C PRO A 173 -26.72 -1.59 0.52
N ARG A 174 -27.14 -2.70 1.09
CA ARG A 174 -26.50 -3.30 2.26
C ARG A 174 -25.44 -4.36 1.92
N GLU A 175 -25.57 -5.02 0.76
CA GLU A 175 -24.87 -6.28 0.51
C GLU A 175 -24.20 -6.35 -0.87
N THR A 176 -24.77 -5.68 -1.89
CA THR A 176 -24.26 -5.84 -3.25
C THR A 176 -22.84 -5.31 -3.37
N ASP A 177 -21.96 -6.14 -3.82
CA ASP A 177 -20.61 -5.85 -4.26
C ASP A 177 -20.32 -6.72 -5.48
N SER A 178 -19.87 -6.22 -6.58
CA SER A 178 -19.20 -4.95 -6.85
C SER A 178 -20.17 -3.92 -7.44
N LEU A 179 -19.86 -2.61 -7.30
CA LEU A 179 -20.59 -1.51 -7.95
C LEU A 179 -19.76 -0.94 -9.12
N TYR A 180 -19.92 0.36 -9.44
CA TYR A 180 -19.33 0.95 -10.66
C TYR A 180 -17.94 1.56 -10.44
N LYS A 181 -17.70 2.22 -9.29
CA LYS A 181 -16.44 2.96 -9.04
C LYS A 181 -15.54 2.20 -8.08
N HIS A 182 -14.41 1.77 -8.61
CA HIS A 182 -13.40 1.04 -7.87
C HIS A 182 -12.17 1.92 -7.69
N ILE A 183 -11.84 2.23 -6.45
CA ILE A 183 -10.67 3.01 -6.08
C ILE A 183 -9.89 2.18 -5.05
N PRO A 184 -8.76 1.57 -5.41
CA PRO A 184 -7.99 0.73 -4.51
C PRO A 184 -7.20 1.57 -3.49
N PHE A 185 -7.90 2.52 -2.88
CA PHE A 185 -7.45 3.40 -1.83
C PHE A 185 -8.38 3.32 -0.63
N TYR A 186 -7.79 3.16 0.55
CA TYR A 186 -8.52 3.25 1.80
C TYR A 186 -7.68 3.92 2.88
N ILE A 187 -8.36 4.41 3.91
CA ILE A 187 -7.76 4.99 5.10
C ILE A 187 -7.98 4.04 6.26
N LYS A 188 -6.89 3.61 6.89
CA LYS A 188 -6.89 2.95 8.19
C LYS A 188 -6.81 4.03 9.26
N LEU A 189 -7.82 4.10 10.12
CA LEU A 189 -7.85 4.97 11.31
C LEU A 189 -7.82 4.09 12.55
N ASN A 190 -6.75 4.17 13.32
CA ASN A 190 -6.68 3.49 14.62
C ASN A 190 -7.28 4.37 15.70
N ARG A 191 -8.34 3.88 16.38
CA ARG A 191 -9.06 4.64 17.41
C ARG A 191 -8.26 4.85 18.68
N GLY A 192 -7.36 3.92 19.02
CA GLY A 192 -6.50 4.02 20.20
C GLY A 192 -5.45 5.11 20.05
N THR A 193 -4.69 5.07 18.97
CA THR A 193 -3.63 6.06 18.69
C THR A 193 -4.14 7.34 18.03
N ARG A 194 -5.35 7.31 17.47
CA ARG A 194 -5.96 8.38 16.64
C ARG A 194 -5.14 8.74 15.39
N LYS A 195 -4.22 7.86 14.97
CA LYS A 195 -3.42 8.05 13.77
C LYS A 195 -4.16 7.47 12.55
N ALA A 196 -4.04 8.16 11.42
CA ALA A 196 -4.60 7.74 10.15
C ALA A 196 -3.47 7.44 9.13
N VAL A 197 -3.64 6.38 8.35
CA VAL A 197 -2.74 6.00 7.26
C VAL A 197 -3.58 5.65 6.03
N GLY A 198 -3.25 6.25 4.89
CA GLY A 198 -3.81 5.88 3.59
C GLY A 198 -3.01 4.72 2.98
N TYR A 199 -3.74 3.80 2.40
CA TYR A 199 -3.21 2.69 1.61
C TYR A 199 -3.74 2.84 0.19
N PHE A 200 -2.86 3.08 -0.76
CA PHE A 200 -3.21 3.15 -2.17
C PHE A 200 -2.43 2.09 -2.94
N TYR A 201 -3.14 1.06 -3.40
CA TYR A 201 -2.57 0.04 -4.28
C TYR A 201 -2.67 0.52 -5.72
N HIS A 202 -1.56 0.98 -6.27
CA HIS A 202 -1.46 1.52 -7.61
C HIS A 202 -1.38 0.40 -8.64
N ASN A 203 -2.51 -0.24 -8.90
CA ASN A 203 -2.66 -1.35 -9.84
C ASN A 203 -4.04 -1.26 -10.50
N THR A 204 -4.11 -1.50 -11.81
CA THR A 204 -5.35 -1.43 -12.61
C THR A 204 -5.99 -2.78 -12.88
N CYS A 205 -5.37 -3.87 -12.43
CA CYS A 205 -5.95 -5.20 -12.54
C CYS A 205 -7.11 -5.38 -11.56
N GLU A 206 -7.98 -6.34 -11.86
CA GLU A 206 -9.00 -6.76 -10.91
C GLU A 206 -8.34 -7.20 -9.59
N CYS A 207 -8.96 -6.80 -8.50
CA CYS A 207 -8.43 -7.12 -7.18
C CYS A 207 -9.54 -7.30 -6.15
N ASP A 208 -9.20 -7.85 -5.01
CA ASP A 208 -10.07 -7.93 -3.84
C ASP A 208 -9.36 -7.52 -2.56
N PHE A 209 -10.18 -7.12 -1.59
CA PHE A 209 -9.75 -6.77 -0.24
C PHE A 209 -10.53 -7.59 0.78
N ASP A 210 -9.82 -8.26 1.66
CA ASP A 210 -10.37 -8.81 2.90
C ASP A 210 -9.89 -7.93 4.07
N MET A 211 -10.82 -7.28 4.75
CA MET A 211 -10.51 -6.36 5.85
C MET A 211 -10.72 -7.02 7.22
N GLY A 212 -10.19 -8.25 7.38
CA GLY A 212 -10.29 -9.02 8.61
C GLY A 212 -11.58 -9.85 8.71
N ARG A 213 -12.23 -10.17 7.58
CA ARG A 213 -13.33 -11.12 7.53
C ARG A 213 -12.85 -12.54 7.74
N GLU A 214 -11.75 -12.91 7.08
CA GLU A 214 -11.07 -14.18 7.32
C GLU A 214 -10.48 -14.19 8.72
N LYS A 215 -10.69 -15.27 9.43
CA LYS A 215 -10.12 -15.47 10.78
C LYS A 215 -9.27 -16.73 10.76
N SER A 216 -8.08 -16.59 11.29
CA SER A 216 -7.16 -17.71 11.47
C SER A 216 -6.92 -17.97 12.95
N ASN A 217 -6.80 -19.24 13.32
CA ASN A 217 -6.34 -19.63 14.66
C ASN A 217 -4.80 -19.61 14.77
N TYR A 218 -4.10 -19.45 13.65
CA TYR A 218 -2.63 -19.51 13.56
C TYR A 218 -1.99 -18.14 13.39
N TRP A 219 -2.71 -17.18 12.79
CA TRP A 219 -2.18 -15.85 12.48
C TRP A 219 -2.96 -14.77 13.20
N LYS A 220 -2.29 -13.67 13.46
CA LYS A 220 -2.92 -12.46 13.99
C LYS A 220 -4.04 -11.99 13.05
N PRO A 221 -4.99 -11.18 13.54
CA PRO A 221 -5.95 -10.49 12.69
C PRO A 221 -5.22 -9.73 11.58
N HIS A 222 -5.68 -9.88 10.34
CA HIS A 222 -5.01 -9.31 9.17
C HIS A 222 -6.00 -8.80 8.14
N SER A 223 -5.53 -7.85 7.33
CA SER A 223 -6.13 -7.48 6.07
C SER A 223 -5.34 -8.09 4.93
N ARG A 224 -6.02 -8.41 3.82
CA ARG A 224 -5.39 -8.96 2.63
C ARG A 224 -5.86 -8.19 1.39
N TYR A 225 -4.90 -7.74 0.61
CA TYR A 225 -5.08 -7.32 -0.77
C TYR A 225 -4.65 -8.47 -1.69
N ARG A 226 -5.42 -8.72 -2.76
CA ARG A 226 -5.09 -9.71 -3.78
C ARG A 226 -5.45 -9.16 -5.14
N THR A 227 -4.55 -9.28 -6.11
CA THR A 227 -4.73 -8.82 -7.49
C THR A 227 -4.45 -9.95 -8.48
N ASP A 228 -5.18 -9.94 -9.60
CA ASP A 228 -5.07 -10.95 -10.64
C ASP A 228 -3.83 -10.78 -11.54
N GLY A 229 -3.12 -9.65 -11.41
CA GLY A 229 -1.89 -9.41 -12.19
C GLY A 229 -1.15 -8.16 -11.75
N GLY A 230 -0.03 -7.88 -12.42
CA GLY A 230 0.87 -6.79 -12.08
C GLY A 230 1.66 -7.02 -10.80
N ASP A 231 2.48 -6.06 -10.44
CA ASP A 231 3.25 -6.07 -9.18
C ASP A 231 2.41 -5.56 -8.00
N ILE A 232 2.84 -5.83 -6.79
CA ILE A 232 2.36 -5.09 -5.62
C ILE A 232 3.02 -3.72 -5.65
N ASP A 233 2.22 -2.67 -5.80
CA ASP A 233 2.68 -1.27 -5.80
C ASP A 233 1.82 -0.49 -4.81
N LEU A 234 2.33 -0.35 -3.59
CA LEU A 234 1.63 0.23 -2.45
C LEU A 234 2.20 1.59 -2.09
N PHE A 235 1.36 2.61 -2.08
CA PHE A 235 1.65 3.89 -1.43
C PHE A 235 1.06 3.90 -0.02
N LEU A 236 1.92 4.03 0.98
CA LEU A 236 1.55 4.31 2.36
C LEU A 236 1.62 5.82 2.60
N ILE A 237 0.47 6.41 2.91
CA ILE A 237 0.31 7.86 3.08
C ILE A 237 0.05 8.13 4.55
N ALA A 238 1.10 8.48 5.28
CA ALA A 238 0.98 8.80 6.69
C ALA A 238 0.30 10.16 6.88
N GLY A 239 -0.57 10.25 7.87
CA GLY A 239 -1.16 11.51 8.31
C GLY A 239 -1.53 11.42 9.78
N PRO A 240 -1.33 12.49 10.59
CA PRO A 240 -1.86 12.49 11.94
C PRO A 240 -3.40 12.48 11.95
N SER A 241 -4.05 12.87 10.83
CA SER A 241 -5.50 12.89 10.69
C SER A 241 -5.96 12.37 9.33
N VAL A 242 -7.22 11.94 9.25
CA VAL A 242 -7.90 11.55 8.01
C VAL A 242 -7.82 12.67 6.96
N ARG A 243 -8.04 13.94 7.37
CA ARG A 243 -7.96 15.10 6.47
C ARG A 243 -6.60 15.18 5.77
N GLN A 244 -5.51 15.07 6.51
CA GLN A 244 -4.17 15.15 5.94
C GLN A 244 -3.83 13.98 5.02
N VAL A 245 -4.37 12.78 5.33
CA VAL A 245 -4.24 11.64 4.41
C VAL A 245 -4.95 11.93 3.09
N VAL A 246 -6.17 12.49 3.12
CA VAL A 246 -6.91 12.85 1.90
C VAL A 246 -6.20 13.96 1.12
N GLU A 247 -5.69 15.00 1.80
CA GLU A 247 -4.92 16.07 1.17
C GLU A 247 -3.69 15.51 0.43
N ARG A 248 -2.91 14.65 1.08
CA ARG A 248 -1.71 14.01 0.50
C ARG A 248 -2.06 13.03 -0.63
N TYR A 249 -3.14 12.28 -0.48
CA TYR A 249 -3.62 11.41 -1.55
C TYR A 249 -4.02 12.22 -2.80
N THR A 250 -4.71 13.35 -2.62
CA THR A 250 -5.09 14.22 -3.74
C THR A 250 -3.90 15.01 -4.31
N ASP A 251 -2.87 15.30 -3.53
CA ASP A 251 -1.61 15.82 -4.06
C ASP A 251 -0.90 14.77 -4.94
N LEU A 252 -0.97 13.50 -4.56
CA LEU A 252 -0.40 12.39 -5.32
C LEU A 252 -1.17 12.10 -6.63
N THR A 253 -2.51 12.12 -6.57
CA THR A 253 -3.38 11.65 -7.66
C THR A 253 -4.11 12.77 -8.42
N GLY A 254 -3.97 13.99 -8.00
CA GLY A 254 -4.65 15.16 -8.57
C GLY A 254 -5.88 15.59 -7.79
N LYS A 255 -6.02 16.90 -7.63
CA LYS A 255 -7.19 17.52 -7.01
C LYS A 255 -8.33 17.65 -7.99
N SER A 256 -9.57 17.50 -7.52
CA SER A 256 -10.75 17.82 -8.33
C SER A 256 -10.74 19.29 -8.72
N ALA A 257 -11.12 19.58 -9.95
CA ALA A 257 -11.41 20.96 -10.35
C ALA A 257 -12.60 21.47 -9.51
N MET A 258 -12.47 22.68 -8.98
CA MET A 258 -13.64 23.38 -8.44
C MET A 258 -14.50 23.81 -9.64
N LEU A 259 -15.74 23.41 -9.62
CA LEU A 259 -16.78 23.85 -10.57
C LEU A 259 -17.31 25.24 -10.19
#